data_701e86bfc1eb383f4b044a212f1164ae
#
_entry.id   701e86bfc1eb383f4b044a212f1164ae
#
_cell.length_a   1.000
_cell.length_b   1.000
_cell.length_c   1.000
_cell.angle_alpha   90.00
_cell.angle_beta   90.00
_cell.angle_gamma   90.00
#
_symmetry.space_group_name_H-M   'P 1'
#
loop_
_entity.id
_entity.type
_entity.pdbx_description
1 polymer ?
#
loop_
_entity_poly.entity_id
_entity_poly.type
_entity_poly.pdbx_seq_one_letter_code
_entity_poly.pdbx_strand_id
1 'polypeptide(L)'
;MEVNKMEYGYVRVSTTTQNVDRQLDEMFKQGLDEKQIYIDKQSGKDFERPNYQKMKKRFKENDLLIIKSIDRLGRNYEMIIEEWSSITKDIKADIVVLDFPLLDTRTDNKNLVGKFISDIVLQVLSFVAQNERENIRQRQAEGIKIAKEKGIHMGRPPYQITSDFIQVFKSYCNKEITSVGAASLLNISRGTFIKYAKRCKKEIEI
;
A
#
# COMPACT_ATOMS: atom_id res chain seq x y z
N MET A 1 -24.28 19.72 -30.75
CA MET A 1 -23.19 18.73 -30.97
C MET A 1 -23.22 17.81 -29.77
N GLU A 2 -23.55 16.54 -29.96
CA GLU A 2 -23.41 15.55 -28.91
C GLU A 2 -21.91 15.45 -28.58
N VAL A 3 -21.56 15.80 -27.34
CA VAL A 3 -20.20 15.60 -26.82
C VAL A 3 -20.04 14.10 -26.74
N ASN A 4 -19.11 13.55 -27.52
CA ASN A 4 -18.84 12.11 -27.55
C ASN A 4 -18.24 11.71 -26.20
N LYS A 5 -19.10 11.28 -25.26
CA LYS A 5 -18.76 10.86 -23.91
C LYS A 5 -18.04 9.51 -23.99
N MET A 6 -16.76 9.47 -23.60
CA MET A 6 -16.02 8.22 -23.52
C MET A 6 -16.17 7.60 -22.13
N GLU A 7 -16.33 6.28 -22.10
CA GLU A 7 -16.41 5.53 -20.85
C GLU A 7 -15.15 4.69 -20.69
N TYR A 8 -14.61 4.69 -19.47
CA TYR A 8 -13.38 4.01 -19.10
C TYR A 8 -13.60 3.14 -17.87
N GLY A 9 -13.18 1.89 -17.95
CA GLY A 9 -13.13 0.97 -16.81
C GLY A 9 -11.74 0.90 -16.21
N TYR A 10 -11.62 0.97 -14.88
CA TYR A 10 -10.36 0.72 -14.23
C TYR A 10 -10.43 -0.45 -13.25
N VAL A 11 -9.51 -1.40 -13.47
CA VAL A 11 -9.38 -2.63 -12.70
C VAL A 11 -8.01 -2.70 -12.05
N ARG A 12 -7.97 -3.03 -10.76
CA ARG A 12 -6.72 -3.19 -10.03
C ARG A 12 -6.71 -4.43 -9.16
N VAL A 13 -5.59 -5.17 -9.20
CA VAL A 13 -5.31 -6.27 -8.28
C VAL A 13 -3.96 -6.08 -7.60
N SER A 14 -3.84 -6.53 -6.35
CA SER A 14 -2.64 -6.32 -5.53
C SER A 14 -1.51 -7.30 -5.84
N THR A 15 -1.81 -8.43 -6.48
CA THR A 15 -0.85 -9.46 -6.88
C THR A 15 -1.15 -9.97 -8.28
N THR A 16 -0.12 -10.49 -8.95
CA THR A 16 -0.24 -11.08 -10.29
C THR A 16 -1.07 -12.38 -10.29
N THR A 17 -1.24 -13.01 -9.14
CA THR A 17 -1.99 -14.26 -8.95
C THR A 17 -3.47 -14.04 -8.64
N GLN A 18 -3.89 -12.81 -8.31
CA GLN A 18 -5.31 -12.51 -8.09
C GLN A 18 -6.06 -12.49 -9.42
N ASN A 19 -7.20 -13.21 -9.43
CA ASN A 19 -8.08 -13.26 -10.56
C ASN A 19 -8.78 -11.91 -10.79
N VAL A 20 -8.60 -11.33 -11.96
CA VAL A 20 -9.23 -10.08 -12.40
C VAL A 20 -10.63 -10.31 -12.99
N ASP A 21 -10.98 -11.56 -13.32
CA ASP A 21 -12.16 -11.90 -14.12
C ASP A 21 -13.45 -11.36 -13.51
N ARG A 22 -13.58 -11.45 -12.19
CA ARG A 22 -14.77 -10.90 -11.50
C ARG A 22 -14.92 -9.39 -11.69
N GLN A 23 -13.82 -8.63 -11.73
CA GLN A 23 -13.89 -7.18 -11.96
C GLN A 23 -14.15 -6.89 -13.42
N LEU A 24 -13.56 -7.67 -14.34
CA LEU A 24 -13.81 -7.56 -15.79
C LEU A 24 -15.26 -7.86 -16.14
N ASP A 25 -15.83 -8.93 -15.59
CA ASP A 25 -17.23 -9.31 -15.79
C ASP A 25 -18.19 -8.15 -15.39
N GLU A 26 -17.90 -7.49 -14.26
CA GLU A 26 -18.67 -6.31 -13.85
C GLU A 26 -18.52 -5.14 -14.84
N MET A 27 -17.31 -4.91 -15.40
CA MET A 27 -17.10 -3.86 -16.41
C MET A 27 -17.84 -4.18 -17.72
N PHE A 28 -17.81 -5.44 -18.18
CA PHE A 28 -18.55 -5.87 -19.37
C PHE A 28 -20.06 -5.75 -19.19
N LYS A 29 -20.59 -6.02 -17.98
CA LYS A 29 -22.01 -5.79 -17.64
C LYS A 29 -22.42 -4.32 -17.72
N GLN A 30 -21.47 -3.40 -17.55
CA GLN A 30 -21.70 -1.96 -17.75
C GLN A 30 -21.62 -1.57 -19.25
N GLY A 31 -21.36 -2.52 -20.16
CA GLY A 31 -21.28 -2.27 -21.59
C GLY A 31 -19.91 -1.81 -22.10
N LEU A 32 -18.87 -1.89 -21.27
CA LEU A 32 -17.52 -1.53 -21.68
C LEU A 32 -16.87 -2.61 -22.54
N ASP A 33 -16.14 -2.20 -23.57
CA ASP A 33 -15.28 -3.05 -24.39
C ASP A 33 -13.89 -3.20 -23.74
N GLU A 34 -13.14 -4.27 -24.09
CA GLU A 34 -11.77 -4.49 -23.62
C GLU A 34 -10.83 -3.29 -23.84
N LYS A 35 -11.02 -2.54 -24.93
CA LYS A 35 -10.21 -1.36 -25.27
C LYS A 35 -10.44 -0.17 -24.34
N GLN A 36 -11.55 -0.16 -23.62
CA GLN A 36 -11.94 0.87 -22.65
C GLN A 36 -11.50 0.50 -21.23
N ILE A 37 -11.06 -0.75 -20.99
CA ILE A 37 -10.70 -1.24 -19.66
C ILE A 37 -9.19 -1.20 -19.48
N TYR A 38 -8.75 -0.54 -18.42
CA TYR A 38 -7.35 -0.40 -18.02
C TYR A 38 -7.08 -1.23 -16.78
N ILE A 39 -6.05 -2.08 -16.84
CA ILE A 39 -5.75 -3.04 -15.77
C ILE A 39 -4.33 -2.81 -15.23
N ASP A 40 -4.21 -2.60 -13.93
CA ASP A 40 -2.94 -2.59 -13.23
C ASP A 40 -2.86 -3.74 -12.19
N LYS A 41 -1.75 -4.49 -12.25
CA LYS A 41 -1.45 -5.59 -11.33
C LYS A 41 -0.40 -5.12 -10.31
N GLN A 42 -0.75 -4.12 -9.49
CA GLN A 42 0.17 -3.48 -8.56
C GLN A 42 -0.47 -3.12 -7.23
N SER A 43 0.38 -2.98 -6.20
CA SER A 43 -0.06 -2.52 -4.88
C SER A 43 -0.68 -1.12 -4.94
N GLY A 44 -1.69 -0.88 -4.10
CA GLY A 44 -2.34 0.44 -3.99
C GLY A 44 -1.54 1.50 -3.24
N LYS A 45 -0.22 1.32 -3.01
CA LYS A 45 0.57 2.26 -2.20
C LYS A 45 0.78 3.63 -2.87
N ASP A 46 0.87 3.64 -4.19
CA ASP A 46 1.09 4.83 -4.99
C ASP A 46 0.23 4.81 -6.26
N PHE A 47 0.11 5.95 -6.92
CA PHE A 47 -0.60 6.11 -8.18
C PHE A 47 0.32 6.06 -9.40
N GLU A 48 1.59 5.66 -9.25
CA GLU A 48 2.50 5.44 -10.38
C GLU A 48 2.15 4.18 -11.18
N ARG A 49 0.85 3.97 -11.41
CA ARG A 49 0.29 2.84 -12.13
C ARG A 49 0.24 3.18 -13.62
N PRO A 50 0.99 2.47 -14.46
CA PRO A 50 1.21 2.89 -15.85
C PRO A 50 -0.08 2.94 -16.65
N ASN A 51 -0.99 1.98 -16.45
CA ASN A 51 -2.24 1.94 -17.19
C ASN A 51 -3.25 2.96 -16.68
N TYR A 52 -3.32 3.17 -15.35
CA TYR A 52 -4.10 4.24 -14.76
C TYR A 52 -3.67 5.62 -15.28
N GLN A 53 -2.36 5.89 -15.29
CA GLN A 53 -1.82 7.15 -15.79
C GLN A 53 -2.09 7.34 -17.29
N LYS A 54 -2.00 6.28 -18.09
CA LYS A 54 -2.38 6.33 -19.51
C LYS A 54 -3.85 6.67 -19.70
N MET A 55 -4.71 6.07 -18.89
CA MET A 55 -6.15 6.33 -18.90
C MET A 55 -6.43 7.78 -18.51
N LYS A 56 -5.88 8.25 -17.38
CA LYS A 56 -6.10 9.61 -16.87
C LYS A 56 -5.68 10.70 -17.86
N LYS A 57 -4.57 10.50 -18.58
CA LYS A 57 -4.12 11.44 -19.63
C LYS A 57 -5.08 11.55 -20.81
N ARG A 58 -6.00 10.60 -20.98
CA ARG A 58 -7.00 10.62 -22.07
C ARG A 58 -8.31 11.25 -21.63
N PHE A 59 -8.55 11.40 -20.34
CA PHE A 59 -9.78 11.97 -19.81
C PHE A 59 -10.04 13.38 -20.32
N LYS A 60 -11.28 13.60 -20.68
CA LYS A 60 -11.82 14.89 -21.06
C LYS A 60 -13.05 15.22 -20.23
N GLU A 61 -13.47 16.46 -20.28
CA GLU A 61 -14.72 16.90 -19.67
C GLU A 61 -15.90 16.04 -20.14
N ASN A 62 -16.75 15.60 -19.23
CA ASN A 62 -17.90 14.71 -19.41
C ASN A 62 -17.56 13.23 -19.70
N ASP A 63 -16.31 12.80 -19.72
CA ASP A 63 -15.98 11.38 -19.76
C ASP A 63 -16.42 10.68 -18.44
N LEU A 64 -16.51 9.35 -18.46
CA LEU A 64 -16.94 8.56 -17.32
C LEU A 64 -15.88 7.55 -16.92
N LEU A 65 -15.49 7.57 -15.65
CA LEU A 65 -14.71 6.50 -15.02
C LEU A 65 -15.61 5.54 -14.25
N ILE A 66 -15.54 4.27 -14.58
CA ILE A 66 -16.24 3.19 -13.86
C ILE A 66 -15.21 2.38 -13.10
N ILE A 67 -15.40 2.26 -11.78
CA ILE A 67 -14.60 1.42 -10.89
C ILE A 67 -15.50 0.51 -10.07
N LYS A 68 -15.01 -0.68 -9.72
CA LYS A 68 -15.79 -1.59 -8.90
C LYS A 68 -15.97 -1.05 -7.48
N SER A 69 -14.89 -0.65 -6.85
CA SER A 69 -14.87 -0.17 -5.47
C SER A 69 -13.87 0.98 -5.30
N ILE A 70 -14.10 1.84 -4.33
CA ILE A 70 -13.32 3.07 -4.15
C ILE A 70 -11.83 2.81 -3.82
N ASP A 71 -11.53 1.66 -3.19
CA ASP A 71 -10.16 1.24 -2.90
C ASP A 71 -9.33 0.93 -4.18
N ARG A 72 -9.97 0.88 -5.35
CA ARG A 72 -9.26 0.81 -6.63
C ARG A 72 -8.51 2.09 -6.93
N LEU A 73 -9.03 3.25 -6.51
CA LEU A 73 -8.34 4.52 -6.66
C LEU A 73 -7.11 4.66 -5.75
N GLY A 74 -7.16 4.12 -4.53
CA GLY A 74 -6.03 4.17 -3.60
C GLY A 74 -6.25 3.33 -2.36
N ARG A 75 -5.23 3.20 -1.53
CA ARG A 75 -5.31 2.62 -0.18
C ARG A 75 -5.36 3.68 0.91
N ASN A 76 -4.95 4.87 0.59
CA ASN A 76 -4.95 6.02 1.49
C ASN A 76 -6.12 6.92 1.11
N TYR A 77 -6.91 7.32 2.10
CA TYR A 77 -8.07 8.17 1.88
C TYR A 77 -7.71 9.55 1.35
N GLU A 78 -6.60 10.13 1.82
CA GLU A 78 -6.12 11.41 1.30
C GLU A 78 -5.89 11.32 -0.21
N MET A 79 -5.18 10.30 -0.67
CA MET A 79 -4.96 10.06 -2.09
C MET A 79 -6.26 9.80 -2.86
N ILE A 80 -7.21 9.08 -2.26
CA ILE A 80 -8.51 8.84 -2.90
C ILE A 80 -9.28 10.15 -3.09
N ILE A 81 -9.29 11.03 -2.07
CA ILE A 81 -9.96 12.33 -2.13
C ILE A 81 -9.29 13.24 -3.16
N GLU A 82 -7.96 13.30 -3.17
CA GLU A 82 -7.19 14.08 -4.14
C GLU A 82 -7.50 13.62 -5.57
N GLU A 83 -7.46 12.30 -5.79
CA GLU A 83 -7.70 11.72 -7.10
C GLU A 83 -9.15 11.89 -7.55
N TRP A 84 -10.11 11.70 -6.64
CA TRP A 84 -11.52 11.99 -6.88
C TRP A 84 -11.73 13.46 -7.26
N SER A 85 -11.16 14.38 -6.48
CA SER A 85 -11.24 15.82 -6.76
C SER A 85 -10.61 16.17 -8.10
N SER A 86 -9.44 15.60 -8.41
CA SER A 86 -8.77 15.81 -9.68
C SER A 86 -9.63 15.39 -10.87
N ILE A 87 -10.29 14.22 -10.78
CA ILE A 87 -11.15 13.74 -11.86
C ILE A 87 -12.43 14.56 -11.95
N THR A 88 -13.11 14.82 -10.83
CA THR A 88 -14.44 15.42 -10.86
C THR A 88 -14.44 16.95 -10.93
N LYS A 89 -13.41 17.62 -10.38
CA LYS A 89 -13.33 19.09 -10.31
C LYS A 89 -12.39 19.67 -11.35
N ASP A 90 -11.17 19.08 -11.49
CA ASP A 90 -10.17 19.64 -12.40
C ASP A 90 -10.45 19.22 -13.86
N ILE A 91 -10.66 17.92 -14.09
CA ILE A 91 -10.95 17.37 -15.42
C ILE A 91 -12.42 17.52 -15.79
N LYS A 92 -13.31 17.55 -14.78
CA LYS A 92 -14.78 17.57 -14.92
C LYS A 92 -15.33 16.31 -15.58
N ALA A 93 -14.71 15.17 -15.30
CA ALA A 93 -15.18 13.86 -15.68
C ALA A 93 -16.04 13.26 -14.56
N ASP A 94 -16.90 12.32 -14.91
CA ASP A 94 -17.75 11.63 -13.93
C ASP A 94 -17.08 10.37 -13.40
N ILE A 95 -17.49 9.94 -12.20
CA ILE A 95 -17.06 8.68 -11.59
C ILE A 95 -18.29 7.90 -11.12
N VAL A 96 -18.27 6.59 -11.35
CA VAL A 96 -19.23 5.63 -10.79
C VAL A 96 -18.48 4.54 -10.04
N VAL A 97 -18.92 4.27 -8.81
CA VAL A 97 -18.44 3.17 -7.97
C VAL A 97 -19.52 2.11 -7.88
N LEU A 98 -19.32 0.95 -8.52
CA LEU A 98 -20.34 -0.08 -8.65
C LEU A 98 -20.80 -0.68 -7.33
N ASP A 99 -19.89 -0.89 -6.38
CA ASP A 99 -20.21 -1.45 -5.05
C ASP A 99 -20.84 -0.40 -4.11
N PHE A 100 -20.89 0.87 -4.52
CA PHE A 100 -21.42 1.95 -3.70
C PHE A 100 -22.19 2.99 -4.51
N PRO A 101 -23.49 2.74 -4.80
CA PRO A 101 -24.30 3.57 -5.71
C PRO A 101 -24.42 5.05 -5.35
N LEU A 102 -24.20 5.42 -4.05
CA LEU A 102 -24.17 6.82 -3.64
C LEU A 102 -22.94 7.58 -4.16
N LEU A 103 -21.91 6.88 -4.59
CA LEU A 103 -20.73 7.44 -5.25
C LEU A 103 -20.87 7.37 -6.78
N ASP A 104 -21.92 7.99 -7.26
CA ASP A 104 -22.19 8.17 -8.70
C ASP A 104 -22.32 9.68 -8.97
N THR A 105 -21.36 10.23 -9.71
CA THR A 105 -21.34 11.65 -10.01
C THR A 105 -22.06 11.98 -11.32
N ARG A 106 -22.56 10.95 -12.03
CA ARG A 106 -23.35 11.18 -13.24
C ARG A 106 -24.61 11.94 -12.88
N THR A 107 -24.71 13.13 -13.39
CA THR A 107 -25.92 13.92 -13.20
C THR A 107 -26.53 14.22 -14.56
N ASP A 108 -27.76 13.79 -14.75
CA ASP A 108 -28.63 14.52 -15.66
C ASP A 108 -28.68 15.96 -15.16
N ASN A 109 -28.54 16.91 -16.03
CA ASN A 109 -28.35 18.37 -15.83
C ASN A 109 -29.18 19.10 -14.77
N LYS A 110 -29.81 18.40 -13.83
CA LYS A 110 -30.69 18.93 -12.78
C LYS A 110 -30.31 18.56 -11.34
N ASN A 111 -29.24 17.80 -11.10
CA ASN A 111 -29.01 17.25 -9.76
C ASN A 111 -27.65 17.62 -9.15
N LEU A 112 -27.43 18.92 -8.88
CA LEU A 112 -26.37 19.43 -7.99
C LEU A 112 -26.33 18.67 -6.64
N VAL A 113 -27.47 18.12 -6.22
CA VAL A 113 -27.61 17.34 -4.97
C VAL A 113 -26.82 16.04 -5.04
N GLY A 114 -26.75 15.35 -6.17
CA GLY A 114 -26.00 14.09 -6.32
C GLY A 114 -24.50 14.30 -6.14
N LYS A 115 -23.90 15.33 -6.76
CA LYS A 115 -22.48 15.69 -6.56
C LYS A 115 -22.19 16.07 -5.12
N PHE A 116 -23.06 16.86 -4.52
CA PHE A 116 -22.92 17.30 -3.12
C PHE A 116 -23.00 16.11 -2.16
N ILE A 117 -23.93 15.18 -2.36
CA ILE A 117 -24.06 13.96 -1.56
C ILE A 117 -22.80 13.09 -1.73
N SER A 118 -22.31 12.91 -2.94
CA SER A 118 -21.07 12.14 -3.21
C SER A 118 -19.86 12.75 -2.49
N ASP A 119 -19.70 14.07 -2.51
CA ASP A 119 -18.61 14.76 -1.81
C ASP A 119 -18.73 14.58 -0.28
N ILE A 120 -19.93 14.69 0.29
CA ILE A 120 -20.15 14.46 1.74
C ILE A 120 -19.86 13.01 2.11
N VAL A 121 -20.40 12.06 1.36
CA VAL A 121 -20.18 10.62 1.63
C VAL A 121 -18.69 10.30 1.59
N LEU A 122 -17.97 10.84 0.62
CA LEU A 122 -16.53 10.65 0.51
C LEU A 122 -15.79 11.22 1.73
N GLN A 123 -16.16 12.40 2.22
CA GLN A 123 -15.58 13.00 3.42
C GLN A 123 -15.87 12.17 4.67
N VAL A 124 -17.11 11.68 4.85
CA VAL A 124 -17.48 10.82 5.98
C VAL A 124 -16.71 9.51 5.96
N LEU A 125 -16.63 8.85 4.81
CA LEU A 125 -15.86 7.61 4.67
C LEU A 125 -14.37 7.83 4.96
N SER A 126 -13.82 8.96 4.53
CA SER A 126 -12.44 9.37 4.81
C SER A 126 -12.19 9.53 6.30
N PHE A 127 -13.08 10.22 6.99
CA PHE A 127 -13.00 10.43 8.43
C PHE A 127 -13.07 9.10 9.21
N VAL A 128 -14.02 8.21 8.85
CA VAL A 128 -14.17 6.90 9.50
C VAL A 128 -12.91 6.05 9.34
N ALA A 129 -12.34 6.03 8.14
CA ALA A 129 -11.14 5.23 7.93
C ALA A 129 -9.87 5.83 8.56
N GLN A 130 -9.79 7.15 8.67
CA GLN A 130 -8.72 7.79 9.41
C GLN A 130 -8.78 7.38 10.89
N ASN A 131 -9.96 7.50 11.50
CA ASN A 131 -10.18 7.07 12.88
C ASN A 131 -9.86 5.59 13.11
N GLU A 132 -10.24 4.70 12.19
CA GLU A 132 -9.92 3.27 12.31
C GLU A 132 -8.41 3.03 12.28
N ARG A 133 -7.66 3.73 11.41
CA ARG A 133 -6.19 3.65 11.40
C ARG A 133 -5.56 4.13 12.69
N GLU A 134 -6.04 5.22 13.25
CA GLU A 134 -5.54 5.76 14.51
C GLU A 134 -5.81 4.79 15.65
N ASN A 135 -7.01 4.23 15.72
CA ASN A 135 -7.39 3.21 16.68
C ASN A 135 -6.52 1.95 16.58
N ILE A 136 -6.21 1.48 15.36
CA ILE A 136 -5.33 0.33 15.14
C ILE A 136 -3.91 0.64 15.63
N ARG A 137 -3.37 1.83 15.30
CA ARG A 137 -2.03 2.26 15.75
C ARG A 137 -1.96 2.36 17.26
N GLN A 138 -2.98 2.92 17.89
CA GLN A 138 -3.05 3.05 19.34
C GLN A 138 -3.07 1.66 20.00
N ARG A 139 -3.96 0.76 19.57
CA ARG A 139 -3.99 -0.63 20.10
C ARG A 139 -2.67 -1.36 19.91
N GLN A 140 -1.99 -1.16 18.78
CA GLN A 140 -0.67 -1.73 18.54
C GLN A 140 0.37 -1.15 19.51
N ALA A 141 0.39 0.16 19.71
CA ALA A 141 1.32 0.81 20.64
C ALA A 141 1.11 0.32 22.08
N GLU A 142 -0.13 0.23 22.51
CA GLU A 142 -0.49 -0.32 23.82
C GLU A 142 -0.07 -1.79 23.97
N GLY A 143 -0.33 -2.62 22.96
CA GLY A 143 0.09 -4.01 22.94
C GLY A 143 1.61 -4.18 22.99
N ILE A 144 2.36 -3.35 22.24
CA ILE A 144 3.82 -3.33 22.26
C ILE A 144 4.35 -2.89 23.65
N LYS A 145 3.72 -1.90 24.28
CA LYS A 145 4.10 -1.44 25.62
C LYS A 145 3.95 -2.57 26.64
N ILE A 146 2.79 -3.22 26.68
CA ILE A 146 2.50 -4.36 27.56
C ILE A 146 3.48 -5.53 27.33
N ALA A 147 3.77 -5.84 26.07
CA ALA A 147 4.70 -6.91 25.72
C ALA A 147 6.13 -6.60 26.21
N LYS A 148 6.57 -5.34 26.07
CA LYS A 148 7.88 -4.89 26.61
C LYS A 148 7.94 -4.96 28.14
N GLU A 149 6.88 -4.55 28.83
CA GLU A 149 6.76 -4.64 30.30
C GLU A 149 6.81 -6.11 30.78
N LYS A 150 6.27 -7.03 30.00
CA LYS A 150 6.36 -8.48 30.24
C LYS A 150 7.69 -9.11 29.82
N GLY A 151 8.66 -8.32 29.34
CA GLY A 151 9.95 -8.80 28.87
C GLY A 151 9.91 -9.61 27.57
N ILE A 152 8.80 -9.57 26.83
CA ILE A 152 8.67 -10.29 25.55
C ILE A 152 9.54 -9.59 24.52
N HIS A 153 10.50 -10.34 23.95
CA HIS A 153 11.36 -9.83 22.90
C HIS A 153 10.57 -9.65 21.60
N MET A 154 10.57 -8.43 21.07
CA MET A 154 9.90 -8.11 19.81
C MET A 154 10.94 -7.91 18.70
N GLY A 155 10.73 -8.57 17.58
CA GLY A 155 11.60 -8.52 16.42
C GLY A 155 12.42 -9.81 16.23
N ARG A 156 13.45 -9.72 15.39
CA ARG A 156 14.31 -10.87 15.12
C ARG A 156 15.05 -11.28 16.41
N PRO A 157 15.03 -12.58 16.78
CA PRO A 157 15.75 -13.06 17.95
C PRO A 157 17.24 -12.64 17.89
N PRO A 158 17.84 -12.25 19.01
CA PRO A 158 19.26 -11.95 19.05
C PRO A 158 20.08 -13.20 18.67
N TYR A 159 21.21 -12.97 18.02
CA TYR A 159 22.14 -14.05 17.73
C TYR A 159 22.66 -14.65 19.03
N GLN A 160 22.60 -15.97 19.16
CA GLN A 160 23.10 -16.66 20.34
C GLN A 160 24.62 -16.87 20.19
N ILE A 161 25.38 -16.48 21.21
CA ILE A 161 26.80 -16.71 21.26
C ILE A 161 27.01 -18.19 21.62
N THR A 162 27.48 -18.96 20.62
CA THR A 162 27.77 -20.39 20.74
C THR A 162 29.23 -20.62 21.12
N SER A 163 29.59 -21.86 21.51
CA SER A 163 30.98 -22.28 21.69
C SER A 163 31.86 -21.95 20.50
N ASP A 164 31.33 -22.19 19.29
CA ASP A 164 32.04 -21.92 18.04
C ASP A 164 32.32 -20.42 17.85
N PHE A 165 31.34 -19.56 18.23
CA PHE A 165 31.56 -18.12 18.21
C PHE A 165 32.71 -17.71 19.12
N ILE A 166 32.78 -18.29 20.33
CA ILE A 166 33.84 -17.98 21.30
C ILE A 166 35.21 -18.43 20.77
N GLN A 167 35.30 -19.59 20.14
CA GLN A 167 36.54 -20.12 19.56
C GLN A 167 37.03 -19.22 18.41
N VAL A 168 36.16 -18.89 17.47
CA VAL A 168 36.46 -17.99 16.36
C VAL A 168 36.81 -16.58 16.86
N PHE A 169 36.14 -16.10 17.91
CA PHE A 169 36.44 -14.82 18.51
C PHE A 169 37.86 -14.79 19.16
N LYS A 170 38.32 -15.87 19.82
CA LYS A 170 39.68 -15.98 20.35
C LYS A 170 40.73 -15.90 19.23
N SER A 171 40.54 -16.64 18.13
CA SER A 171 41.44 -16.56 16.95
C SER A 171 41.44 -15.17 16.30
N TYR A 172 40.29 -14.46 16.33
CA TYR A 172 40.24 -13.06 15.88
C TYR A 172 41.02 -12.11 16.81
N CYS A 173 40.92 -12.31 18.13
CA CYS A 173 41.69 -11.53 19.12
C CYS A 173 43.19 -11.76 18.99
N ASN A 174 43.61 -12.99 18.72
CA ASN A 174 44.99 -13.37 18.45
C ASN A 174 45.54 -12.90 17.08
N LYS A 175 44.71 -12.20 16.30
CA LYS A 175 45.04 -11.74 14.92
C LYS A 175 45.35 -12.88 13.91
N GLU A 176 44.90 -14.10 14.21
CA GLU A 176 45.06 -15.26 13.33
C GLU A 176 44.10 -15.18 12.12
N ILE A 177 42.94 -14.56 12.31
CA ILE A 177 41.92 -14.39 11.29
C ILE A 177 41.41 -12.95 11.27
N THR A 178 40.88 -12.51 10.11
CA THR A 178 40.28 -11.21 9.94
C THR A 178 38.80 -11.24 10.36
N SER A 179 38.18 -10.08 10.60
CA SER A 179 36.75 -9.99 10.88
C SER A 179 35.86 -10.53 9.73
N VAL A 180 36.35 -10.52 8.52
CA VAL A 180 35.68 -11.10 7.35
C VAL A 180 35.76 -12.62 7.38
N GLY A 181 36.95 -13.16 7.65
CA GLY A 181 37.15 -14.60 7.81
C GLY A 181 36.35 -15.17 8.97
N ALA A 182 36.35 -14.50 10.11
CA ALA A 182 35.53 -14.89 11.27
C ALA A 182 34.01 -14.91 10.95
N ALA A 183 33.52 -13.92 10.26
CA ALA A 183 32.10 -13.86 9.84
C ALA A 183 31.75 -14.99 8.87
N SER A 184 32.65 -15.32 7.94
CA SER A 184 32.49 -16.42 6.99
C SER A 184 32.44 -17.78 7.69
N LEU A 185 33.37 -18.04 8.62
CA LEU A 185 33.41 -19.29 9.42
C LEU A 185 32.12 -19.52 10.23
N LEU A 186 31.50 -18.44 10.71
CA LEU A 186 30.28 -18.49 11.50
C LEU A 186 29.00 -18.37 10.68
N ASN A 187 29.12 -18.24 9.35
CA ASN A 187 28.02 -18.03 8.41
C ASN A 187 27.08 -16.86 8.83
N ILE A 188 27.67 -15.74 9.27
CA ILE A 188 26.98 -14.51 9.67
C ILE A 188 27.54 -13.30 8.93
N SER A 189 26.82 -12.18 8.97
CA SER A 189 27.37 -10.94 8.41
C SER A 189 28.53 -10.40 9.25
N ARG A 190 29.49 -9.73 8.59
CA ARG A 190 30.61 -9.04 9.28
C ARG A 190 30.11 -8.07 10.35
N GLY A 191 29.00 -7.34 10.06
CA GLY A 191 28.40 -6.42 11.03
C GLY A 191 27.88 -7.12 12.27
N THR A 192 27.27 -8.31 12.11
CA THR A 192 26.82 -9.16 13.21
C THR A 192 28.04 -9.64 14.03
N PHE A 193 29.08 -10.16 13.37
CA PHE A 193 30.29 -10.59 14.07
C PHE A 193 30.88 -9.47 14.92
N ILE A 194 31.13 -8.29 14.34
CA ILE A 194 31.73 -7.14 15.05
C ILE A 194 30.86 -6.70 16.23
N LYS A 195 29.53 -6.67 16.07
CA LYS A 195 28.58 -6.32 17.15
C LYS A 195 28.73 -7.26 18.34
N TYR A 196 28.75 -8.56 18.10
CA TYR A 196 28.83 -9.55 19.18
C TYR A 196 30.25 -9.73 19.73
N ALA A 197 31.28 -9.56 18.91
CA ALA A 197 32.67 -9.52 19.36
C ALA A 197 32.92 -8.37 20.34
N LYS A 198 32.37 -7.18 20.10
CA LYS A 198 32.43 -6.06 21.05
C LYS A 198 31.73 -6.38 22.36
N ARG A 199 30.64 -7.15 22.32
CA ARG A 199 29.92 -7.58 23.54
C ARG A 199 30.72 -8.60 24.31
N CYS A 200 31.25 -9.62 23.66
CA CYS A 200 32.15 -10.62 24.29
C CYS A 200 33.37 -9.97 24.92
N LYS A 201 33.96 -8.96 24.28
CA LYS A 201 35.14 -8.24 24.87
C LYS A 201 34.80 -7.52 26.14
N LYS A 202 33.57 -7.03 26.34
CA LYS A 202 33.10 -6.38 27.57
C LYS A 202 32.77 -7.38 28.67
N GLU A 203 32.29 -8.59 28.31
CA GLU A 203 31.84 -9.61 29.27
C GLU A 203 32.99 -10.51 29.75
N ILE A 204 34.11 -10.59 29.00
CA ILE A 204 35.24 -11.51 29.28
C ILE A 204 36.43 -10.75 29.89
N GLU A 205 36.36 -9.41 30.08
CA GLU A 205 37.47 -8.58 30.60
C GLU A 205 38.86 -9.00 30.06
N ILE A 206 39.02 -8.99 28.73
CA ILE A 206 40.33 -9.15 28.07
C ILE A 206 40.69 -7.84 27.38
#